data_4fd7aa0e968c4d6376f7c9ce70583631
#
_entry.id   4fd7aa0e968c4d6376f7c9ce70583631
#
_cell.length_a   1.000
_cell.length_b   1.000
_cell.length_c   1.000
_cell.angle_alpha   90.00
_cell.angle_beta   90.00
_cell.angle_gamma   90.00
#
_symmetry.space_group_name_H-M   'P 1'
#
loop_
_entity.id
_entity.type
_entity.pdbx_description
1 polymer ?
#
loop_
_entity_poly.entity_id
_entity_poly.type
_entity_poly.pdbx_seq_one_letter_code
_entity_poly.pdbx_strand_id
1 'polypeptide(L)'
;AYTGFANILETFIKQHPFDWEDINERLIDEFVLYMENYGYMKKTINKNLAVFSAMLNTAFKEGFRFKTSVLDHFPKLHVTREDKVVEIYLTEEELQALYEMPLSGKEDKARDVFLVGCYTSQRFSDYSRITERNISFHDGVGIITLTQQKTGTEVSIPILNDNLIRIFEKYDYNLPYIHNNDLNEIIKVVLKKLSESVPSLRQEMATKITLISQRMEEQNRVAFKRNEYGDILVPRYRLATTHTARRTGITLMYLSKMLDSHEMMSISGHKTESVFNDYIKISGIELATSILLEQFGQMSAEQLAGLLELAKTGTAG
;
A
#
# COMPACT_ATOMS: atom_id res chain seq x y z
N ALA A 1 10.05 -13.67 6.17
CA ALA A 1 11.27 -13.10 5.60
C ALA A 1 12.28 -14.20 5.25
N TYR A 2 12.58 -15.09 6.17
CA TYR A 2 13.61 -16.13 5.98
C TYR A 2 13.31 -17.12 4.85
N THR A 3 12.08 -17.61 4.72
CA THR A 3 11.69 -18.55 3.64
C THR A 3 11.91 -17.97 2.24
N GLY A 4 11.55 -16.70 2.04
CA GLY A 4 11.74 -16.05 0.75
C GLY A 4 13.25 -15.84 0.42
N PHE A 5 14.04 -15.48 1.41
CA PHE A 5 15.50 -15.37 1.26
C PHE A 5 16.14 -16.74 0.96
N ALA A 6 15.74 -17.80 1.70
CA ALA A 6 16.26 -19.15 1.49
C ALA A 6 16.06 -19.61 0.04
N ASN A 7 14.86 -19.44 -0.53
CA ASN A 7 14.58 -19.80 -1.92
C ASN A 7 15.46 -19.04 -2.93
N ILE A 8 15.72 -17.74 -2.66
CA ILE A 8 16.61 -16.94 -3.52
C ILE A 8 18.06 -17.44 -3.41
N LEU A 9 18.52 -17.66 -2.17
CA LEU A 9 19.87 -18.13 -1.91
C LEU A 9 20.11 -19.53 -2.49
N GLU A 10 19.18 -20.46 -2.33
CA GLU A 10 19.25 -21.79 -2.94
C GLU A 10 19.37 -21.73 -4.48
N THR A 11 18.63 -20.80 -5.11
CA THR A 11 18.71 -20.62 -6.56
C THR A 11 20.05 -20.03 -6.97
N PHE A 12 20.58 -19.09 -6.19
CA PHE A 12 21.90 -18.52 -6.39
C PHE A 12 23.00 -19.57 -6.25
N ILE A 13 22.99 -20.39 -5.17
CA ILE A 13 23.95 -21.47 -4.93
C ILE A 13 23.96 -22.50 -6.08
N LYS A 14 22.79 -22.82 -6.66
CA LYS A 14 22.73 -23.73 -7.82
C LYS A 14 23.45 -23.19 -9.05
N GLN A 15 23.52 -21.88 -9.22
CA GLN A 15 24.19 -21.22 -10.34
C GLN A 15 25.66 -20.85 -10.01
N HIS A 16 25.93 -20.57 -8.75
CA HIS A 16 27.21 -20.15 -8.20
C HIS A 16 27.51 -21.01 -6.95
N PRO A 17 27.95 -22.27 -7.12
CA PRO A 17 28.24 -23.12 -5.99
C PRO A 17 29.38 -22.55 -5.14
N PHE A 18 29.20 -22.50 -3.82
CA PHE A 18 30.20 -22.05 -2.86
C PHE A 18 30.04 -22.82 -1.54
N ASP A 19 31.13 -22.90 -0.77
CA ASP A 19 31.14 -23.42 0.60
C ASP A 19 31.45 -22.27 1.59
N TRP A 20 31.45 -22.56 2.88
CA TRP A 20 31.68 -21.57 3.94
C TRP A 20 33.02 -20.81 3.76
N GLU A 21 34.07 -21.50 3.31
CA GLU A 21 35.40 -20.91 3.08
C GLU A 21 35.43 -19.90 1.92
N ASP A 22 34.49 -20.02 0.99
CA ASP A 22 34.36 -19.14 -0.18
C ASP A 22 33.63 -17.83 0.15
N ILE A 23 32.99 -17.75 1.33
CA ILE A 23 32.23 -16.57 1.73
C ILE A 23 33.16 -15.39 2.00
N ASN A 24 33.14 -14.42 1.12
CA ASN A 24 33.94 -13.21 1.14
C ASN A 24 33.14 -12.04 0.54
N GLU A 25 33.75 -10.86 0.52
CA GLU A 25 33.10 -9.62 0.02
C GLU A 25 32.63 -9.76 -1.43
N ARG A 26 33.45 -10.43 -2.27
CA ARG A 26 33.13 -10.65 -3.68
C ARG A 26 31.86 -11.48 -3.86
N LEU A 27 31.64 -12.50 -3.02
CA LEU A 27 30.42 -13.31 -3.06
C LEU A 27 29.17 -12.46 -2.77
N ILE A 28 29.28 -11.51 -1.84
CA ILE A 28 28.17 -10.59 -1.54
C ILE A 28 27.87 -9.69 -2.75
N ASP A 29 28.91 -9.15 -3.40
CA ASP A 29 28.74 -8.32 -4.61
C ASP A 29 28.14 -9.13 -5.78
N GLU A 30 28.59 -10.38 -5.97
CA GLU A 30 28.01 -11.30 -6.97
C GLU A 30 26.54 -11.62 -6.66
N PHE A 31 26.17 -11.78 -5.39
CA PHE A 31 24.78 -11.97 -4.99
C PHE A 31 23.92 -10.73 -5.25
N VAL A 32 24.43 -9.53 -5.01
CA VAL A 32 23.75 -8.27 -5.36
C VAL A 32 23.52 -8.20 -6.87
N LEU A 33 24.57 -8.41 -7.67
CA LEU A 33 24.50 -8.39 -9.13
C LEU A 33 23.51 -9.45 -9.67
N TYR A 34 23.53 -10.65 -9.09
CA TYR A 34 22.56 -11.69 -9.40
C TYR A 34 21.11 -11.22 -9.19
N MET A 35 20.85 -10.60 -8.03
CA MET A 35 19.51 -10.09 -7.74
C MET A 35 19.11 -8.94 -8.67
N GLU A 36 20.02 -8.04 -9.01
CA GLU A 36 19.77 -6.95 -9.97
C GLU A 36 19.48 -7.49 -11.36
N ASN A 37 20.28 -8.42 -11.86
CA ASN A 37 20.11 -9.07 -13.17
C ASN A 37 18.80 -9.88 -13.23
N TYR A 38 18.36 -10.43 -12.09
CA TYR A 38 17.07 -11.12 -11.99
C TYR A 38 15.86 -10.18 -11.96
N GLY A 39 16.09 -8.85 -11.85
CA GLY A 39 15.07 -7.81 -11.85
C GLY A 39 14.46 -7.53 -10.47
N TYR A 40 15.15 -7.89 -9.38
CA TYR A 40 14.69 -7.52 -8.04
C TYR A 40 14.81 -6.01 -7.80
N MET A 41 13.79 -5.42 -7.21
CA MET A 41 13.84 -4.01 -6.82
C MET A 41 14.82 -3.77 -5.66
N LYS A 42 15.52 -2.64 -5.64
CA LYS A 42 16.52 -2.26 -4.62
C LYS A 42 16.04 -2.46 -3.18
N LYS A 43 14.78 -2.14 -2.88
CA LYS A 43 14.17 -2.39 -1.56
C LYS A 43 14.16 -3.87 -1.19
N THR A 44 13.91 -4.75 -2.17
CA THR A 44 13.92 -6.21 -1.98
C THR A 44 15.34 -6.71 -1.81
N ILE A 45 16.29 -6.19 -2.58
CA ILE A 45 17.72 -6.52 -2.45
C ILE A 45 18.20 -6.15 -1.06
N ASN A 46 18.00 -4.91 -0.62
CA ASN A 46 18.39 -4.46 0.73
C ASN A 46 17.80 -5.33 1.85
N LYS A 47 16.54 -5.74 1.71
CA LYS A 47 15.89 -6.65 2.68
C LYS A 47 16.59 -8.01 2.72
N ASN A 48 16.92 -8.59 1.58
CA ASN A 48 17.59 -9.89 1.51
C ASN A 48 19.04 -9.81 1.98
N LEU A 49 19.74 -8.72 1.70
CA LEU A 49 21.09 -8.47 2.23
C LEU A 49 21.08 -8.37 3.77
N ALA A 50 20.08 -7.71 4.35
CA ALA A 50 19.95 -7.66 5.81
C ALA A 50 19.69 -9.05 6.43
N VAL A 51 18.90 -9.91 5.77
CA VAL A 51 18.68 -11.29 6.21
C VAL A 51 19.98 -12.11 6.05
N PHE A 52 20.70 -11.93 4.95
CA PHE A 52 21.97 -12.62 4.71
C PHE A 52 23.01 -12.23 5.76
N SER A 53 23.18 -10.95 6.04
CA SER A 53 24.06 -10.45 7.10
C SER A 53 23.69 -11.05 8.47
N ALA A 54 22.40 -11.07 8.83
CA ALA A 54 21.94 -11.68 10.07
C ALA A 54 22.25 -13.19 10.14
N MET A 55 22.08 -13.91 9.02
CA MET A 55 22.40 -15.33 8.92
C MET A 55 23.92 -15.58 9.13
N LEU A 56 24.79 -14.82 8.46
CA LEU A 56 26.24 -14.97 8.61
C LEU A 56 26.71 -14.62 10.02
N ASN A 57 26.13 -13.58 10.64
CA ASN A 57 26.43 -13.24 12.03
C ASN A 57 26.05 -14.38 13.00
N THR A 58 24.94 -15.06 12.74
CA THR A 58 24.51 -16.22 13.55
C THR A 58 25.45 -17.39 13.31
N ALA A 59 25.75 -17.73 12.06
CA ALA A 59 26.67 -18.81 11.71
C ALA A 59 28.05 -18.62 12.32
N PHE A 60 28.59 -17.39 12.30
CA PHE A 60 29.87 -17.08 12.94
C PHE A 60 29.86 -17.36 14.45
N LYS A 61 28.77 -16.98 15.14
CA LYS A 61 28.59 -17.26 16.59
C LYS A 61 28.50 -18.77 16.87
N GLU A 62 27.94 -19.52 15.94
CA GLU A 62 27.81 -20.99 16.02
C GLU A 62 29.11 -21.74 15.65
N GLY A 63 30.18 -21.02 15.26
CA GLY A 63 31.51 -21.58 15.01
C GLY A 63 31.82 -21.89 13.54
N PHE A 64 30.93 -21.56 12.60
CA PHE A 64 31.24 -21.63 11.18
C PHE A 64 32.41 -20.68 10.82
N ARG A 65 33.29 -21.10 9.93
CA ARG A 65 34.48 -20.34 9.56
C ARG A 65 34.36 -19.79 8.15
N PHE A 66 34.54 -18.49 8.03
CA PHE A 66 34.59 -17.72 6.78
C PHE A 66 35.36 -16.42 7.01
N LYS A 67 35.65 -15.67 5.97
CA LYS A 67 36.35 -14.39 6.08
C LYS A 67 35.48 -13.35 6.82
N THR A 68 35.88 -12.99 8.04
CA THR A 68 35.05 -12.14 8.93
C THR A 68 34.84 -10.72 8.43
N SER A 69 35.72 -10.17 7.57
CA SER A 69 35.55 -8.87 6.93
C SER A 69 34.24 -8.75 6.12
N VAL A 70 33.68 -9.89 5.67
CA VAL A 70 32.38 -9.90 4.98
C VAL A 70 31.24 -9.38 5.84
N LEU A 71 31.33 -9.52 7.18
CA LEU A 71 30.27 -9.08 8.09
C LEU A 71 30.04 -7.55 8.05
N ASP A 72 31.09 -6.79 7.69
CA ASP A 72 31.04 -5.35 7.53
C ASP A 72 30.79 -4.91 6.07
N HIS A 73 30.81 -5.88 5.13
CA HIS A 73 30.67 -5.64 3.69
C HIS A 73 29.27 -5.97 3.18
N PHE A 74 28.23 -5.31 3.71
CA PHE A 74 26.87 -5.42 3.18
C PHE A 74 26.44 -4.07 2.60
N PRO A 75 26.46 -3.92 1.27
CA PRO A 75 26.09 -2.66 0.64
C PRO A 75 24.61 -2.35 0.90
N LYS A 76 24.31 -1.08 1.10
CA LYS A 76 22.95 -0.57 1.17
C LYS A 76 22.65 0.24 -0.09
N LEU A 77 21.88 -0.34 -1.00
CA LEU A 77 21.47 0.33 -2.21
C LEU A 77 20.57 1.55 -1.88
N HIS A 78 20.89 2.68 -2.46
CA HIS A 78 20.08 3.90 -2.28
C HIS A 78 18.75 3.76 -3.01
N VAL A 79 17.65 3.85 -2.25
CA VAL A 79 16.27 3.76 -2.78
C VAL A 79 15.72 5.17 -2.91
N THR A 80 15.48 5.60 -4.14
CA THR A 80 14.87 6.88 -4.45
C THR A 80 13.34 6.78 -4.56
N ARG A 81 12.66 7.91 -4.77
CA ARG A 81 11.21 7.89 -5.09
C ARG A 81 10.94 7.16 -6.41
N GLU A 82 11.83 7.26 -7.37
CA GLU A 82 11.75 6.63 -8.69
C GLU A 82 11.84 5.11 -8.63
N ASP A 83 12.47 4.55 -7.57
CA ASP A 83 12.55 3.11 -7.35
C ASP A 83 11.27 2.52 -6.72
N LYS A 84 10.27 3.33 -6.41
CA LYS A 84 9.04 2.87 -5.75
C LYS A 84 7.95 2.56 -6.77
N VAL A 85 7.20 1.49 -6.51
CA VAL A 85 5.94 1.22 -7.22
C VAL A 85 4.94 2.29 -6.84
N VAL A 86 4.17 2.77 -7.82
CA VAL A 86 3.11 3.74 -7.56
C VAL A 86 2.01 3.09 -6.73
N GLU A 87 1.61 3.79 -5.71
CA GLU A 87 0.57 3.40 -4.76
C GLU A 87 -0.60 4.38 -4.85
N ILE A 88 -1.82 3.85 -4.87
CA ILE A 88 -3.04 4.63 -5.04
C ILE A 88 -3.91 4.58 -3.78
N TYR A 89 -4.86 5.50 -3.69
CA TYR A 89 -6.05 5.45 -2.84
C TYR A 89 -7.29 5.66 -3.70
N LEU A 90 -8.47 5.40 -3.17
CA LEU A 90 -9.76 5.71 -3.80
C LEU A 90 -10.34 6.98 -3.17
N THR A 91 -10.93 7.85 -4.01
CA THR A 91 -11.63 9.04 -3.51
C THR A 91 -12.94 8.66 -2.82
N GLU A 92 -13.56 9.61 -2.13
CA GLU A 92 -14.84 9.37 -1.46
C GLU A 92 -15.95 9.04 -2.48
N GLU A 93 -15.97 9.73 -3.62
CA GLU A 93 -16.90 9.47 -4.72
C GLU A 93 -16.67 8.08 -5.33
N GLU A 94 -15.41 7.66 -5.47
CA GLU A 94 -15.08 6.33 -5.96
C GLU A 94 -15.49 5.23 -4.98
N LEU A 95 -15.35 5.47 -3.67
CA LEU A 95 -15.82 4.53 -2.65
C LEU A 95 -17.35 4.43 -2.64
N GLN A 96 -18.05 5.55 -2.76
CA GLN A 96 -19.50 5.56 -2.80
C GLN A 96 -20.01 4.83 -4.05
N ALA A 97 -19.42 5.12 -5.22
CA ALA A 97 -19.75 4.43 -6.47
C ALA A 97 -19.46 2.91 -6.40
N LEU A 98 -18.38 2.53 -5.71
CA LEU A 98 -18.03 1.12 -5.48
C LEU A 98 -19.05 0.45 -4.57
N TYR A 99 -19.50 1.12 -3.50
CA TYR A 99 -20.51 0.61 -2.57
C TYR A 99 -21.86 0.38 -3.27
N GLU A 100 -22.29 1.34 -4.09
CA GLU A 100 -23.58 1.32 -4.78
C GLU A 100 -23.60 0.40 -6.00
N MET A 101 -22.43 -0.06 -6.47
CA MET A 101 -22.33 -0.89 -7.65
C MET A 101 -23.12 -2.20 -7.50
N PRO A 102 -24.05 -2.52 -8.41
CA PRO A 102 -24.79 -3.77 -8.34
C PRO A 102 -23.90 -4.96 -8.71
N LEU A 103 -23.56 -5.75 -7.71
CA LEU A 103 -22.73 -6.95 -7.83
C LEU A 103 -23.44 -8.15 -7.23
N SER A 104 -22.95 -9.34 -7.54
CA SER A 104 -23.42 -10.59 -6.97
C SER A 104 -22.30 -11.60 -6.72
N GLY A 105 -22.55 -12.59 -5.89
CA GLY A 105 -21.68 -13.72 -5.66
C GLY A 105 -20.31 -13.31 -5.05
N LYS A 106 -19.22 -13.76 -5.66
CA LYS A 106 -17.86 -13.51 -5.15
C LYS A 106 -17.44 -12.05 -5.26
N GLU A 107 -17.86 -11.35 -6.29
CA GLU A 107 -17.51 -9.94 -6.51
C GLU A 107 -18.17 -9.03 -5.48
N ASP A 108 -19.43 -9.26 -5.16
CA ASP A 108 -20.18 -8.55 -4.13
C ASP A 108 -19.52 -8.73 -2.75
N LYS A 109 -19.20 -9.98 -2.39
CA LYS A 109 -18.48 -10.28 -1.14
C LYS A 109 -17.10 -9.63 -1.09
N ALA A 110 -16.34 -9.67 -2.18
CA ALA A 110 -15.01 -9.09 -2.25
C ALA A 110 -15.04 -7.55 -2.15
N ARG A 111 -16.01 -6.90 -2.80
CA ARG A 111 -16.26 -5.48 -2.67
C ARG A 111 -16.51 -5.10 -1.21
N ASP A 112 -17.41 -5.79 -0.53
CA ASP A 112 -17.79 -5.48 0.85
C ASP A 112 -16.61 -5.68 1.81
N VAL A 113 -15.87 -6.78 1.70
CA VAL A 113 -14.67 -7.02 2.51
C VAL A 113 -13.61 -5.95 2.26
N PHE A 114 -13.42 -5.51 1.01
CA PHE A 114 -12.49 -4.44 0.68
C PHE A 114 -12.93 -3.09 1.28
N LEU A 115 -14.22 -2.76 1.21
CA LEU A 115 -14.78 -1.55 1.80
C LEU A 115 -14.64 -1.50 3.31
N VAL A 116 -14.81 -2.65 4.01
CA VAL A 116 -14.51 -2.73 5.46
C VAL A 116 -13.05 -2.31 5.72
N GLY A 117 -12.11 -2.76 4.90
CA GLY A 117 -10.72 -2.31 4.99
C GLY A 117 -10.55 -0.81 4.79
N CYS A 118 -11.28 -0.20 3.84
CA CYS A 118 -11.28 1.24 3.60
C CYS A 118 -11.84 2.02 4.79
N TYR A 119 -12.98 1.64 5.30
CA TYR A 119 -13.66 2.35 6.39
C TYR A 119 -12.98 2.17 7.76
N THR A 120 -12.30 1.04 7.98
CA THR A 120 -11.59 0.78 9.25
C THR A 120 -10.13 1.22 9.23
N SER A 121 -9.55 1.46 8.06
CA SER A 121 -8.12 1.77 7.89
C SER A 121 -7.18 0.68 8.44
N GLN A 122 -7.67 -0.55 8.61
CA GLN A 122 -6.87 -1.66 9.14
C GLN A 122 -6.15 -2.44 8.05
N ARG A 123 -5.20 -3.31 8.44
CA ARG A 123 -4.57 -4.27 7.52
C ARG A 123 -5.54 -5.41 7.22
N PHE A 124 -5.37 -6.05 6.06
CA PHE A 124 -6.18 -7.22 5.69
C PHE A 124 -6.23 -8.28 6.78
N SER A 125 -5.09 -8.60 7.39
CA SER A 125 -5.00 -9.56 8.51
C SER A 125 -5.89 -9.21 9.70
N ASP A 126 -6.24 -7.95 9.84
CA ASP A 126 -6.98 -7.43 10.98
C ASP A 126 -8.45 -7.22 10.60
N TYR A 127 -8.76 -6.46 9.54
CA TYR A 127 -10.16 -6.19 9.17
C TYR A 127 -10.92 -7.41 8.66
N SER A 128 -10.25 -8.38 8.05
CA SER A 128 -10.90 -9.61 7.54
C SER A 128 -11.37 -10.56 8.67
N ARG A 129 -11.04 -10.27 9.92
CA ARG A 129 -11.38 -11.08 11.10
C ARG A 129 -12.34 -10.39 12.06
N ILE A 130 -12.84 -9.22 11.70
CA ILE A 130 -13.81 -8.49 12.52
C ILE A 130 -15.09 -9.32 12.58
N THR A 131 -15.56 -9.55 13.80
CA THR A 131 -16.80 -10.24 14.12
C THR A 131 -17.63 -9.41 15.09
N GLU A 132 -18.83 -9.84 15.39
CA GLU A 132 -19.71 -9.21 16.38
C GLU A 132 -19.00 -8.92 17.71
N ARG A 133 -18.11 -9.81 18.16
CA ARG A 133 -17.36 -9.66 19.41
C ARG A 133 -16.42 -8.46 19.44
N ASN A 134 -16.07 -7.93 18.29
CA ASN A 134 -15.21 -6.75 18.15
C ASN A 134 -16.02 -5.45 18.19
N ILE A 135 -17.35 -5.51 18.08
CA ILE A 135 -18.21 -4.34 17.91
C ILE A 135 -18.98 -4.10 19.19
N SER A 136 -18.91 -2.89 19.70
CA SER A 136 -19.68 -2.43 20.86
C SER A 136 -20.34 -1.09 20.53
N PHE A 137 -21.42 -0.77 21.24
CA PHE A 137 -22.11 0.50 21.09
C PHE A 137 -22.07 1.23 22.44
N HIS A 138 -21.61 2.47 22.42
CA HIS A 138 -21.54 3.38 23.56
C HIS A 138 -22.28 4.66 23.21
N ASP A 139 -23.34 4.98 23.93
CA ASP A 139 -24.18 6.15 23.70
C ASP A 139 -24.66 6.29 22.24
N GLY A 140 -24.94 5.15 21.58
CA GLY A 140 -25.36 5.09 20.19
C GLY A 140 -24.24 5.13 19.15
N VAL A 141 -22.97 5.28 19.58
CA VAL A 141 -21.81 5.26 18.68
C VAL A 141 -21.22 3.84 18.63
N GLY A 142 -21.10 3.29 17.43
CA GLY A 142 -20.45 2.00 17.20
C GLY A 142 -18.93 2.13 17.28
N ILE A 143 -18.29 1.22 18.01
CA ILE A 143 -16.84 1.16 18.16
C ILE A 143 -16.37 -0.26 17.84
N ILE A 144 -15.35 -0.38 16.99
CA ILE A 144 -14.68 -1.64 16.70
C ILE A 144 -13.39 -1.69 17.49
N THR A 145 -13.25 -2.66 18.39
CA THR A 145 -12.02 -2.89 19.17
C THR A 145 -11.35 -4.18 18.73
N LEU A 146 -10.05 -4.10 18.39
CA LEU A 146 -9.27 -5.27 17.98
C LEU A 146 -7.79 -5.13 18.31
N THR A 147 -7.11 -6.27 18.47
CA THR A 147 -5.65 -6.33 18.60
C THR A 147 -5.04 -6.66 17.23
N GLN A 148 -4.19 -5.76 16.70
CA GLN A 148 -3.52 -5.94 15.42
C GLN A 148 -2.54 -7.13 15.44
N GLN A 149 -2.65 -8.05 14.49
CA GLN A 149 -1.79 -9.25 14.43
C GLN A 149 -0.30 -8.94 14.29
N LYS A 150 0.04 -7.94 13.47
CA LYS A 150 1.44 -7.63 13.15
C LYS A 150 2.18 -6.93 14.30
N THR A 151 1.48 -6.11 15.08
CA THR A 151 2.10 -5.20 16.05
C THR A 151 1.72 -5.47 17.50
N GLY A 152 0.70 -6.31 17.73
CA GLY A 152 0.12 -6.53 19.05
C GLY A 152 -0.54 -5.29 19.65
N THR A 153 -0.76 -4.23 18.85
CA THR A 153 -1.36 -2.98 19.31
C THR A 153 -2.88 -3.16 19.34
N GLU A 154 -3.51 -2.83 20.46
CA GLU A 154 -4.96 -2.68 20.54
C GLU A 154 -5.36 -1.34 19.97
N VAL A 155 -6.42 -1.34 19.16
CA VAL A 155 -7.00 -0.15 18.53
C VAL A 155 -8.50 -0.13 18.73
N SER A 156 -9.05 1.07 18.94
CA SER A 156 -10.49 1.33 18.99
C SER A 156 -10.84 2.25 17.84
N ILE A 157 -11.72 1.78 16.94
CA ILE A 157 -12.06 2.42 15.68
C ILE A 157 -13.52 2.87 15.77
N PRO A 158 -13.80 4.17 15.77
CA PRO A 158 -15.17 4.64 15.69
C PRO A 158 -15.77 4.30 14.33
N ILE A 159 -17.02 3.88 14.31
CA ILE A 159 -17.76 3.66 13.07
C ILE A 159 -18.30 5.02 12.59
N LEU A 160 -17.58 5.63 11.66
CA LEU A 160 -17.88 6.97 11.13
C LEU A 160 -18.71 6.94 9.84
N ASN A 161 -19.00 5.73 9.31
CA ASN A 161 -19.67 5.58 8.03
C ASN A 161 -20.80 4.54 8.14
N ASP A 162 -22.01 4.94 7.80
CA ASP A 162 -23.22 4.09 7.88
C ASP A 162 -23.11 2.86 6.96
N ASN A 163 -22.39 2.98 5.83
CA ASN A 163 -22.19 1.85 4.92
C ASN A 163 -21.42 0.71 5.60
N LEU A 164 -20.52 1.03 6.53
CA LEU A 164 -19.80 0.01 7.31
C LEU A 164 -20.76 -0.81 8.17
N ILE A 165 -21.70 -0.18 8.87
CA ILE A 165 -22.73 -0.87 9.67
C ILE A 165 -23.57 -1.75 8.76
N ARG A 166 -24.07 -1.21 7.65
CA ARG A 166 -24.89 -1.96 6.69
C ARG A 166 -24.19 -3.18 6.10
N ILE A 167 -22.87 -3.08 5.88
CA ILE A 167 -22.07 -4.24 5.45
C ILE A 167 -22.01 -5.30 6.57
N PHE A 168 -21.80 -4.92 7.82
CA PHE A 168 -21.80 -5.88 8.93
C PHE A 168 -23.17 -6.52 9.11
N GLU A 169 -24.24 -5.76 9.08
CA GLU A 169 -25.63 -6.26 9.17
C GLU A 169 -25.95 -7.25 8.03
N LYS A 170 -25.52 -6.96 6.80
CA LYS A 170 -25.70 -7.85 5.63
C LYS A 170 -25.12 -9.26 5.86
N TYR A 171 -24.10 -9.40 6.68
CA TYR A 171 -23.42 -10.65 6.96
C TYR A 171 -23.60 -11.14 8.40
N ASP A 172 -24.62 -10.65 9.11
CA ASP A 172 -24.85 -10.96 10.52
C ASP A 172 -23.55 -10.82 11.35
N TYR A 173 -22.80 -9.77 11.10
CA TYR A 173 -21.50 -9.45 11.70
C TYR A 173 -20.40 -10.50 11.50
N ASN A 174 -20.58 -11.41 10.55
CA ASN A 174 -19.60 -12.43 10.18
C ASN A 174 -19.18 -12.24 8.73
N LEU A 175 -18.13 -11.45 8.50
CA LEU A 175 -17.65 -11.17 7.15
C LEU A 175 -17.27 -12.44 6.40
N PRO A 176 -17.56 -12.52 5.08
CA PRO A 176 -17.16 -13.66 4.28
C PRO A 176 -15.63 -13.77 4.21
N TYR A 177 -15.12 -14.96 4.44
CA TYR A 177 -13.69 -15.23 4.31
C TYR A 177 -13.29 -15.27 2.84
N ILE A 178 -12.29 -14.47 2.48
CA ILE A 178 -11.66 -14.43 1.16
C ILE A 178 -10.15 -14.40 1.38
N HIS A 179 -9.40 -15.24 0.68
CA HIS A 179 -7.95 -15.20 0.73
C HIS A 179 -7.41 -13.86 0.22
N ASN A 180 -6.32 -13.35 0.83
CA ASN A 180 -5.72 -12.06 0.46
C ASN A 180 -5.39 -11.96 -1.03
N ASN A 181 -4.82 -13.02 -1.61
CA ASN A 181 -4.48 -13.04 -3.03
C ASN A 181 -5.72 -13.00 -3.91
N ASP A 182 -6.76 -13.74 -3.54
CA ASP A 182 -8.03 -13.77 -4.28
C ASP A 182 -8.73 -12.42 -4.21
N LEU A 183 -8.74 -11.78 -3.03
CA LEU A 183 -9.30 -10.44 -2.86
C LEU A 183 -8.56 -9.42 -3.74
N ASN A 184 -7.23 -9.48 -3.82
CA ASN A 184 -6.44 -8.62 -4.69
C ASN A 184 -6.80 -8.77 -6.18
N GLU A 185 -7.07 -9.98 -6.64
CA GLU A 185 -7.43 -10.21 -8.04
C GLU A 185 -8.90 -9.82 -8.31
N ILE A 186 -9.83 -10.19 -7.42
CA ILE A 186 -11.25 -9.87 -7.60
C ILE A 186 -11.49 -8.37 -7.55
N ILE A 187 -10.86 -7.64 -6.62
CA ILE A 187 -11.07 -6.19 -6.51
C ILE A 187 -10.59 -5.45 -7.76
N LYS A 188 -9.52 -5.89 -8.43
CA LYS A 188 -9.09 -5.33 -9.72
C LYS A 188 -10.14 -5.54 -10.82
N VAL A 189 -10.78 -6.71 -10.82
CA VAL A 189 -11.88 -7.00 -11.76
C VAL A 189 -13.09 -6.10 -11.47
N VAL A 190 -13.47 -5.95 -10.22
CA VAL A 190 -14.57 -5.09 -9.79
C VAL A 190 -14.29 -3.63 -10.16
N LEU A 191 -13.11 -3.10 -9.82
CA LEU A 191 -12.73 -1.72 -10.17
C LEU A 191 -12.58 -1.50 -11.68
N LYS A 192 -12.20 -2.54 -12.46
CA LYS A 192 -12.24 -2.49 -13.92
C LYS A 192 -13.66 -2.28 -14.42
N LYS A 193 -14.65 -3.02 -13.89
CA LYS A 193 -16.06 -2.84 -14.24
C LYS A 193 -16.55 -1.45 -13.82
N LEU A 194 -16.23 -1.02 -12.59
CA LEU A 194 -16.58 0.32 -12.09
C LEU A 194 -16.00 1.43 -12.97
N SER A 195 -14.82 1.21 -13.57
CA SER A 195 -14.16 2.19 -14.45
C SER A 195 -14.96 2.52 -15.70
N GLU A 196 -16.04 1.81 -16.00
CA GLU A 196 -16.95 2.13 -17.10
C GLU A 196 -17.78 3.38 -16.79
N SER A 197 -18.16 3.56 -15.54
CA SER A 197 -18.90 4.72 -15.03
C SER A 197 -18.02 5.74 -14.31
N VAL A 198 -16.82 5.33 -13.85
CA VAL A 198 -15.86 6.16 -13.11
C VAL A 198 -14.54 6.23 -13.88
N PRO A 199 -14.38 7.16 -14.85
CA PRO A 199 -13.24 7.23 -15.76
C PRO A 199 -11.88 7.44 -15.07
N SER A 200 -11.83 8.07 -13.89
CA SER A 200 -10.61 8.26 -13.10
C SER A 200 -9.86 6.96 -12.83
N LEU A 201 -10.58 5.84 -12.70
CA LEU A 201 -9.99 4.51 -12.50
C LEU A 201 -9.28 3.97 -13.75
N ARG A 202 -9.55 4.51 -14.96
CA ARG A 202 -8.86 4.15 -16.21
C ARG A 202 -7.61 4.98 -16.48
N GLN A 203 -7.37 6.03 -15.70
CA GLN A 203 -6.20 6.87 -15.88
C GLN A 203 -4.94 6.00 -15.91
N GLU A 204 -4.12 6.14 -16.95
CA GLU A 204 -2.84 5.45 -17.05
C GLU A 204 -1.84 6.06 -16.06
N MET A 205 -1.21 5.20 -15.28
CA MET A 205 -0.20 5.57 -14.29
C MET A 205 1.12 4.88 -14.62
N ALA A 206 2.19 5.67 -14.67
CA ALA A 206 3.54 5.13 -14.83
C ALA A 206 4.00 4.50 -13.52
N THR A 207 4.43 3.25 -13.56
CA THR A 207 4.94 2.54 -12.39
C THR A 207 6.11 1.62 -12.75
N LYS A 208 6.97 1.33 -11.78
CA LYS A 208 8.06 0.37 -11.99
C LYS A 208 7.51 -1.03 -12.26
N ILE A 209 8.16 -1.71 -13.20
CA ILE A 209 7.84 -3.11 -13.46
C ILE A 209 8.25 -3.97 -12.25
N THR A 210 7.35 -4.83 -11.80
CA THR A 210 7.65 -5.81 -10.75
C THR A 210 8.04 -7.16 -11.37
N LEU A 211 8.70 -8.04 -10.62
CA LEU A 211 8.99 -9.39 -11.08
C LEU A 211 7.73 -10.15 -11.54
N ILE A 212 6.59 -9.91 -10.89
CA ILE A 212 5.32 -10.53 -11.30
C ILE A 212 4.91 -10.00 -12.67
N SER A 213 5.01 -8.70 -12.89
CA SER A 213 4.67 -8.06 -14.17
C SER A 213 5.62 -8.51 -15.28
N GLN A 214 6.93 -8.63 -15.01
CA GLN A 214 7.91 -9.19 -15.95
C GLN A 214 7.53 -10.62 -16.37
N ARG A 215 7.25 -11.49 -15.41
CA ARG A 215 6.84 -12.87 -15.71
C ARG A 215 5.55 -12.95 -16.53
N MET A 216 4.62 -12.03 -16.31
CA MET A 216 3.40 -11.96 -17.12
C MET A 216 3.70 -11.56 -18.57
N GLU A 217 4.67 -10.67 -18.81
CA GLU A 217 5.13 -10.34 -20.16
C GLU A 217 5.88 -11.51 -20.81
N GLU A 218 6.84 -12.11 -20.11
CA GLU A 218 7.61 -13.28 -20.58
C GLU A 218 6.71 -14.46 -20.96
N GLN A 219 5.59 -14.63 -20.24
CA GLN A 219 4.57 -15.65 -20.54
C GLN A 219 3.56 -15.19 -21.61
N ASN A 220 3.78 -14.08 -22.27
CA ASN A 220 2.87 -13.49 -23.26
C ASN A 220 1.42 -13.28 -22.77
N ARG A 221 1.23 -13.15 -21.45
CA ARG A 221 -0.08 -12.90 -20.85
C ARG A 221 -0.52 -11.43 -20.94
N VAL A 222 0.44 -10.51 -20.95
CA VAL A 222 0.22 -9.07 -21.04
C VAL A 222 1.40 -8.42 -21.75
N ALA A 223 1.11 -7.47 -22.65
CA ALA A 223 2.11 -6.55 -23.20
C ALA A 223 1.90 -5.18 -22.52
N PHE A 224 2.88 -4.70 -21.77
CA PHE A 224 2.79 -3.38 -21.15
C PHE A 224 3.32 -2.30 -22.08
N LYS A 225 2.56 -1.21 -22.24
CA LYS A 225 3.11 0.03 -22.77
C LYS A 225 4.14 0.60 -21.79
N ARG A 226 5.18 1.25 -22.31
CA ARG A 226 6.21 1.92 -21.52
C ARG A 226 6.32 3.40 -21.89
N ASN A 227 6.68 4.21 -20.87
CA ASN A 227 7.09 5.59 -21.10
C ASN A 227 8.57 5.66 -21.54
N GLU A 228 9.07 6.86 -21.80
CA GLU A 228 10.47 7.14 -22.18
C GLU A 228 11.50 6.73 -21.12
N TYR A 229 11.08 6.58 -19.85
CA TYR A 229 11.92 6.16 -18.71
C TYR A 229 11.89 4.63 -18.48
N GLY A 230 11.20 3.88 -19.35
CA GLY A 230 11.06 2.43 -19.23
C GLY A 230 10.02 1.95 -18.20
N ASP A 231 9.30 2.86 -17.53
CA ASP A 231 8.23 2.52 -16.63
C ASP A 231 7.01 1.99 -17.40
N ILE A 232 6.34 0.98 -16.85
CA ILE A 232 5.13 0.46 -17.45
C ILE A 232 3.94 1.39 -17.17
N LEU A 233 3.08 1.55 -18.17
CA LEU A 233 1.82 2.28 -18.06
C LEU A 233 0.70 1.29 -17.78
N VAL A 234 0.03 1.48 -16.65
CA VAL A 234 -1.08 0.62 -16.25
C VAL A 234 -2.29 1.46 -15.82
N PRO A 235 -3.52 1.02 -16.12
CA PRO A 235 -4.70 1.69 -15.59
C PRO A 235 -4.71 1.68 -14.06
N ARG A 236 -5.15 2.77 -13.44
CA ARG A 236 -5.15 2.98 -11.99
C ARG A 236 -5.84 1.85 -11.23
N TYR A 237 -6.94 1.29 -11.74
CA TYR A 237 -7.62 0.15 -11.12
C TYR A 237 -6.73 -1.09 -10.94
N ARG A 238 -5.71 -1.30 -11.79
CA ARG A 238 -4.79 -2.45 -11.69
C ARG A 238 -3.81 -2.34 -10.51
N LEU A 239 -3.62 -1.14 -9.98
CA LEU A 239 -2.75 -0.88 -8.84
C LEU A 239 -3.43 -1.16 -7.49
N ALA A 240 -4.74 -1.42 -7.50
CA ALA A 240 -5.50 -1.70 -6.29
C ALA A 240 -5.07 -3.03 -5.65
N THR A 241 -4.92 -2.99 -4.34
CA THR A 241 -4.59 -4.13 -3.49
C THR A 241 -5.30 -3.98 -2.14
N THR A 242 -5.28 -5.02 -1.30
CA THR A 242 -5.77 -4.91 0.08
C THR A 242 -5.08 -3.81 0.89
N HIS A 243 -3.84 -3.45 0.57
CA HIS A 243 -3.17 -2.28 1.15
C HIS A 243 -3.74 -0.96 0.66
N THR A 244 -4.32 -0.91 -0.55
CA THR A 244 -5.03 0.26 -1.05
C THR A 244 -6.22 0.60 -0.16
N ALA A 245 -6.95 -0.40 0.35
CA ALA A 245 -8.04 -0.17 1.30
C ALA A 245 -7.57 0.64 2.52
N ARG A 246 -6.49 0.21 3.16
CA ARG A 246 -5.92 0.92 4.32
C ARG A 246 -5.41 2.33 3.96
N ARG A 247 -4.74 2.49 2.81
CA ARG A 247 -4.31 3.82 2.34
C ARG A 247 -5.48 4.74 2.09
N THR A 248 -6.53 4.22 1.47
CA THR A 248 -7.78 4.96 1.23
C THR A 248 -8.34 5.52 2.52
N GLY A 249 -8.58 4.68 3.52
CA GLY A 249 -9.12 5.14 4.79
C GLY A 249 -8.24 6.18 5.49
N ILE A 250 -6.92 5.97 5.54
CA ILE A 250 -5.99 6.93 6.15
C ILE A 250 -5.97 8.25 5.37
N THR A 251 -5.93 8.19 4.03
CA THR A 251 -5.89 9.40 3.20
C THR A 251 -7.19 10.19 3.32
N LEU A 252 -8.35 9.52 3.33
CA LEU A 252 -9.64 10.19 3.50
C LEU A 252 -9.81 10.78 4.90
N MET A 253 -9.38 10.10 5.97
CA MET A 253 -9.32 10.69 7.31
C MET A 253 -8.46 11.96 7.34
N TYR A 254 -7.30 11.93 6.69
CA TYR A 254 -6.43 13.09 6.58
C TYR A 254 -7.09 14.25 5.80
N LEU A 255 -7.76 13.95 4.69
CA LEU A 255 -8.43 14.95 3.85
C LEU A 255 -9.69 15.55 4.52
N SER A 256 -10.37 14.79 5.37
CA SER A 256 -11.57 15.26 6.08
C SER A 256 -11.28 16.38 7.07
N LYS A 257 -10.02 16.50 7.54
CA LYS A 257 -9.61 17.48 8.57
C LYS A 257 -10.37 17.36 9.91
N MET A 258 -11.13 16.29 10.09
CA MET A 258 -11.94 16.08 11.31
C MET A 258 -11.14 15.56 12.50
N LEU A 259 -9.98 14.93 12.21
CA LEU A 259 -9.13 14.27 13.20
C LEU A 259 -7.70 14.83 13.12
N ASP A 260 -7.04 14.94 14.26
CA ASP A 260 -5.62 15.25 14.30
C ASP A 260 -4.74 14.02 13.98
N SER A 261 -3.43 14.24 13.80
CA SER A 261 -2.51 13.16 13.46
C SER A 261 -2.44 12.08 14.54
N HIS A 262 -2.55 12.44 15.81
CA HIS A 262 -2.50 11.50 16.93
C HIS A 262 -3.76 10.61 16.95
N GLU A 263 -4.92 11.19 16.74
CA GLU A 263 -6.21 10.48 16.66
C GLU A 263 -6.21 9.50 15.46
N MET A 264 -5.79 9.96 14.28
CA MET A 264 -5.67 9.11 13.10
C MET A 264 -4.67 7.96 13.30
N MET A 265 -3.54 8.22 13.97
CA MET A 265 -2.55 7.19 14.31
C MET A 265 -3.10 6.20 15.33
N SER A 266 -3.89 6.65 16.31
CA SER A 266 -4.57 5.78 17.29
C SER A 266 -5.54 4.82 16.60
N ILE A 267 -6.40 5.32 15.69
CA ILE A 267 -7.32 4.51 14.91
C ILE A 267 -6.58 3.51 14.03
N SER A 268 -5.56 3.96 13.30
CA SER A 268 -4.82 3.12 12.36
C SER A 268 -3.75 2.22 13.02
N GLY A 269 -3.39 2.47 14.28
CA GLY A 269 -2.39 1.71 15.05
C GLY A 269 -0.95 1.96 14.56
N HIS A 270 -0.62 3.18 14.07
CA HIS A 270 0.74 3.58 13.74
C HIS A 270 1.46 4.13 14.97
N LYS A 271 2.72 3.71 15.15
CA LYS A 271 3.55 4.14 16.29
C LYS A 271 4.41 5.36 16.00
N THR A 272 4.59 5.71 14.73
CA THR A 272 5.42 6.85 14.32
C THR A 272 4.77 7.61 13.18
N GLU A 273 4.88 8.95 13.21
CA GLU A 273 4.35 9.82 12.16
C GLU A 273 4.99 9.55 10.80
N SER A 274 6.29 9.25 10.76
CA SER A 274 6.99 8.95 9.51
C SER A 274 6.36 7.76 8.78
N VAL A 275 6.02 6.68 9.51
CA VAL A 275 5.36 5.51 8.91
C VAL A 275 3.91 5.81 8.58
N PHE A 276 3.21 6.63 9.38
CA PHE A 276 1.85 7.06 9.12
C PHE A 276 1.77 7.89 7.83
N ASN A 277 2.66 8.88 7.69
CA ASN A 277 2.72 9.77 6.51
C ASN A 277 3.01 9.01 5.21
N ASP A 278 3.71 7.87 5.26
CA ASP A 278 3.89 7.00 4.09
C ASP A 278 2.56 6.44 3.53
N TYR A 279 1.49 6.44 4.32
CA TYR A 279 0.15 5.99 3.87
C TYR A 279 -0.70 7.09 3.24
N ILE A 280 -0.38 8.37 3.48
CA ILE A 280 -1.10 9.50 2.88
C ILE A 280 -0.64 9.63 1.42
N LYS A 281 -1.55 9.42 0.46
CA LYS A 281 -1.23 9.33 -0.98
C LYS A 281 -1.86 10.45 -1.80
N ILE A 282 -1.84 11.66 -1.25
CA ILE A 282 -2.27 12.86 -1.96
C ILE A 282 -1.14 13.42 -2.82
N SER A 283 -1.48 13.91 -4.00
CA SER A 283 -0.55 14.67 -4.83
C SER A 283 -0.34 16.09 -4.28
N GLY A 284 0.76 16.74 -4.67
CA GLY A 284 0.98 18.14 -4.32
C GLY A 284 -0.14 19.06 -4.82
N ILE A 285 -0.74 18.74 -5.96
CA ILE A 285 -1.87 19.50 -6.54
C ILE A 285 -3.12 19.30 -5.67
N GLU A 286 -3.47 18.06 -5.30
CA GLU A 286 -4.62 17.79 -4.42
C GLU A 286 -4.47 18.48 -3.06
N LEU A 287 -3.25 18.46 -2.49
CA LEU A 287 -2.95 19.14 -1.24
C LEU A 287 -3.13 20.67 -1.39
N ALA A 288 -2.56 21.25 -2.44
CA ALA A 288 -2.69 22.69 -2.71
C ALA A 288 -4.16 23.09 -2.92
N THR A 289 -4.91 22.28 -3.66
CA THR A 289 -6.36 22.49 -3.87
C THR A 289 -7.13 22.41 -2.56
N SER A 290 -6.83 21.43 -1.70
CA SER A 290 -7.48 21.32 -0.38
C SER A 290 -7.19 22.55 0.50
N ILE A 291 -5.96 23.03 0.52
CA ILE A 291 -5.59 24.24 1.26
C ILE A 291 -6.32 25.48 0.72
N LEU A 292 -6.41 25.62 -0.59
CA LEU A 292 -7.11 26.74 -1.22
C LEU A 292 -8.60 26.71 -0.89
N LEU A 293 -9.25 25.56 -1.02
CA LEU A 293 -10.68 25.39 -0.71
C LEU A 293 -10.98 25.69 0.77
N GLU A 294 -10.11 25.31 1.67
CA GLU A 294 -10.23 25.62 3.10
C GLU A 294 -10.13 27.14 3.35
N GLN A 295 -9.16 27.80 2.71
CA GLN A 295 -9.02 29.26 2.82
C GLN A 295 -10.17 30.01 2.14
N PHE A 296 -10.60 29.58 0.97
CA PHE A 296 -11.74 30.19 0.28
C PHE A 296 -13.06 30.00 1.05
N GLY A 297 -13.26 28.84 1.70
CA GLY A 297 -14.43 28.60 2.56
C GLY A 297 -14.49 29.53 3.79
N GLN A 298 -13.35 30.12 4.19
CA GLN A 298 -13.27 31.10 5.29
C GLN A 298 -13.31 32.55 4.81
N MET A 299 -13.24 32.79 3.49
CA MET A 299 -13.20 34.13 2.92
C MET A 299 -14.60 34.70 2.69
N SER A 300 -14.76 36.00 2.96
CA SER A 300 -15.95 36.71 2.53
C SER A 300 -16.02 36.84 1.00
N ALA A 301 -17.24 37.07 0.47
CA ALA A 301 -17.44 37.29 -0.97
C ALA A 301 -16.58 38.46 -1.51
N GLU A 302 -16.36 39.51 -0.71
CA GLU A 302 -15.52 40.66 -1.05
C GLU A 302 -14.02 40.28 -1.14
N GLN A 303 -13.51 39.44 -0.23
CA GLN A 303 -12.14 38.93 -0.26
C GLN A 303 -11.87 38.04 -1.48
N LEU A 304 -12.85 37.20 -1.83
CA LEU A 304 -12.81 36.36 -3.04
C LEU A 304 -12.80 37.21 -4.32
N ALA A 305 -13.65 38.24 -4.39
CA ALA A 305 -13.68 39.16 -5.54
C ALA A 305 -12.35 39.93 -5.70
N GLY A 306 -11.74 40.36 -4.60
CA GLY A 306 -10.42 41.03 -4.60
C GLY A 306 -9.29 40.13 -5.10
N LEU A 307 -9.27 38.83 -4.74
CA LEU A 307 -8.30 37.86 -5.23
C LEU A 307 -8.46 37.57 -6.72
N LEU A 308 -9.72 37.47 -7.20
CA LEU A 308 -10.00 37.26 -8.62
C LEU A 308 -9.60 38.47 -9.49
N GLU A 309 -9.70 39.70 -8.97
CA GLU A 309 -9.19 40.89 -9.64
C GLU A 309 -7.65 40.91 -9.69
N LEU A 310 -6.97 40.59 -8.58
CA LEU A 310 -5.50 40.49 -8.55
C LEU A 310 -4.97 39.41 -9.50
N ALA A 311 -5.65 38.27 -9.62
CA ALA A 311 -5.28 37.22 -10.56
C ALA A 311 -5.45 37.67 -12.04
N LYS A 312 -6.42 38.52 -12.33
CA LYS A 312 -6.62 39.08 -13.70
C LYS A 312 -5.57 40.15 -14.04
N THR A 313 -5.09 40.91 -13.07
CA THR A 313 -4.07 41.96 -13.27
C THR A 313 -2.64 41.41 -13.26
N GLY A 314 -2.39 40.26 -12.60
CA GLY A 314 -1.07 39.59 -12.55
C GLY A 314 -0.66 38.82 -13.81
N THR A 315 -1.55 38.68 -14.80
CA THR A 315 -1.26 38.02 -16.10
C THR A 315 -0.87 38.99 -17.21
N ALA A 316 -0.66 40.27 -16.90
CA ALA A 316 -0.31 41.31 -17.86
C ALA A 316 1.09 41.92 -17.54
N GLY A 317 2.09 41.05 -17.25
CA GLY A 317 3.46 41.44 -17.06
C GLY A 317 4.43 40.44 -17.69
#